data_5d84777762b28931e5c714677134abb7
#
_entry.id   5d84777762b28931e5c714677134abb7
#
_cell.length_a   1.000
_cell.length_b   1.000
_cell.length_c   1.000
_cell.angle_alpha   90.00
_cell.angle_beta   90.00
_cell.angle_gamma   90.00
#
_symmetry.space_group_name_H-M   'P 1'
#
loop_
_entity.id
_entity.type
_entity.pdbx_description
1 polymer ?
#
loop_
_entity_poly.entity_id
_entity_poly.type
_entity_poly.pdbx_seq_one_letter_code
_entity_poly.pdbx_strand_id
1 'polypeptide(L)'
;MDGKHTREAPDAWHMTDSLHVEHGKGDPFAAAIRATRMSMLITDPRKPDNPIVFVNDSFLRLTGYAREEVMGRNCRFLQGPETDPAAIAELRTAVAVGNDISIDILNYRKDGSTFWNALYISPVYNDKGELLFFFASQLDVSDRKHSEQRIVADKQRFEEAVKERTRELEAALETQTALLHEVDHRVKNNLQMISSLILMQRRMIKDEAVKDTLATMLERIEALSTVHRRLYQSKDVSRFDVSDFARDLVSDLLAASGRSQISSKLDLEPIVVPADKATPVALIVNELVTNALKHAFKDETTPGSIGVKMSQPDGHLIIEVSDDGVGMDGNAGDGSFGMRLI
;
A
#
# COMPACT_ATOMS: atom_id res chain seq x y z
N MET A 1 -18.36 -83.14 15.22
CA MET A 1 -16.87 -83.11 15.20
C MET A 1 -16.44 -82.32 14.03
N ASP A 2 -16.23 -81.04 14.18
CA ASP A 2 -15.63 -80.18 13.13
C ASP A 2 -14.84 -79.08 13.82
N GLY A 3 -13.53 -79.31 13.73
CA GLY A 3 -12.56 -78.35 14.27
C GLY A 3 -12.41 -77.18 13.29
N LYS A 4 -12.89 -75.99 13.69
CA LYS A 4 -12.53 -74.77 12.99
C LYS A 4 -11.11 -74.38 13.33
N HIS A 5 -10.18 -74.61 12.36
CA HIS A 5 -8.91 -73.91 12.36
C HIS A 5 -9.11 -72.46 11.92
N THR A 6 -9.09 -71.55 12.87
CA THR A 6 -8.85 -70.13 12.65
C THR A 6 -7.43 -69.98 12.16
N ARG A 7 -7.25 -69.72 10.84
CA ARG A 7 -5.99 -69.19 10.32
C ARG A 7 -5.83 -67.78 10.83
N GLU A 8 -4.95 -67.59 11.83
CA GLU A 8 -4.39 -66.31 12.13
C GLU A 8 -3.66 -65.78 10.91
N ALA A 9 -3.99 -64.56 10.50
CA ALA A 9 -3.25 -63.88 9.44
C ALA A 9 -1.79 -63.69 9.96
N PRO A 10 -0.77 -64.02 9.16
CA PRO A 10 0.61 -63.81 9.58
C PRO A 10 0.84 -62.29 9.84
N ASP A 11 1.31 -61.99 11.03
CA ASP A 11 1.74 -60.64 11.40
C ASP A 11 2.70 -60.10 10.31
N ALA A 12 2.61 -58.79 10.03
CA ALA A 12 3.43 -58.10 9.03
C ALA A 12 4.97 -58.34 9.19
N TRP A 13 5.37 -58.70 10.41
CA TRP A 13 6.74 -59.08 10.75
C TRP A 13 7.19 -60.44 10.14
N HIS A 14 6.29 -61.37 10.04
CA HIS A 14 6.60 -62.69 9.41
C HIS A 14 6.73 -62.57 7.89
N MET A 15 6.09 -61.58 7.26
CA MET A 15 6.32 -61.31 5.83
C MET A 15 7.72 -60.76 5.54
N THR A 16 8.32 -59.99 6.46
CA THR A 16 9.70 -59.51 6.37
C THR A 16 10.70 -60.63 6.51
N ASP A 17 10.45 -61.59 7.39
CA ASP A 17 11.31 -62.77 7.58
C ASP A 17 11.23 -63.74 6.38
N SER A 18 10.07 -63.90 5.76
CA SER A 18 9.92 -64.73 4.56
C SER A 18 10.61 -64.17 3.31
N LEU A 19 10.64 -62.83 3.18
CA LEU A 19 11.39 -62.14 2.11
C LEU A 19 12.91 -62.25 2.31
N HIS A 20 13.35 -62.53 3.51
CA HIS A 20 14.78 -62.70 3.84
C HIS A 20 15.34 -64.04 3.33
N VAL A 21 14.48 -65.04 3.28
CA VAL A 21 14.89 -66.43 2.93
C VAL A 21 14.96 -66.66 1.42
N GLU A 22 14.16 -65.96 0.60
CA GLU A 22 14.03 -66.30 -0.84
C GLU A 22 15.07 -65.64 -1.75
N HIS A 23 15.77 -64.57 -1.38
CA HIS A 23 16.58 -63.82 -2.36
C HIS A 23 18.05 -63.56 -2.00
N GLY A 24 18.57 -64.00 -0.86
CA GLY A 24 20.00 -63.81 -0.47
C GLY A 24 20.48 -62.37 -0.46
N LYS A 25 19.56 -61.40 -0.53
CA LYS A 25 19.81 -59.96 -0.50
C LYS A 25 19.05 -59.37 0.70
N GLY A 26 19.79 -58.94 1.71
CA GLY A 26 19.40 -58.42 3.01
C GLY A 26 18.08 -57.72 3.08
N ASP A 27 17.54 -57.68 4.30
CA ASP A 27 16.29 -57.10 4.69
C ASP A 27 15.91 -55.84 3.87
N PRO A 28 14.77 -55.85 3.15
CA PRO A 28 14.33 -54.69 2.36
C PRO A 28 14.18 -53.41 3.17
N PHE A 29 13.85 -53.56 4.43
CA PHE A 29 13.76 -52.44 5.39
C PHE A 29 15.13 -51.81 5.64
N ALA A 30 16.11 -52.63 5.94
CA ALA A 30 17.50 -52.16 6.15
C ALA A 30 18.09 -51.59 4.84
N ALA A 31 17.70 -52.11 3.68
CA ALA A 31 18.08 -51.55 2.40
C ALA A 31 17.43 -50.16 2.14
N ALA A 32 16.14 -50.03 2.47
CA ALA A 32 15.43 -48.73 2.35
C ALA A 32 16.01 -47.67 3.27
N ILE A 33 16.29 -48.00 4.52
CA ILE A 33 16.93 -47.09 5.48
C ILE A 33 18.34 -46.66 5.02
N ARG A 34 19.11 -47.62 4.43
CA ARG A 34 20.42 -47.27 3.85
C ARG A 34 20.33 -46.36 2.64
N ALA A 35 19.34 -46.58 1.80
CA ALA A 35 19.16 -45.86 0.54
C ALA A 35 18.55 -44.46 0.71
N THR A 36 17.91 -44.17 1.86
CA THR A 36 17.27 -42.86 2.12
C THR A 36 18.29 -41.73 2.17
N ARG A 37 17.90 -40.56 1.66
CA ARG A 37 18.73 -39.33 1.77
C ARG A 37 18.63 -38.68 3.14
N MET A 38 17.66 -39.08 3.97
CA MET A 38 17.50 -38.59 5.32
C MET A 38 18.58 -39.21 6.22
N SER A 39 19.29 -38.39 6.99
CA SER A 39 20.26 -38.85 7.97
C SER A 39 19.53 -39.57 9.09
N MET A 40 19.93 -40.82 9.39
CA MET A 40 19.26 -41.66 10.37
C MET A 40 20.26 -42.42 11.21
N LEU A 41 19.89 -42.62 12.49
CA LEU A 41 20.64 -43.46 13.43
C LEU A 41 19.67 -44.20 14.37
N ILE A 42 20.20 -45.26 15.00
CA ILE A 42 19.53 -46.00 16.08
C ILE A 42 20.50 -46.09 17.26
N THR A 43 19.97 -45.85 18.49
CA THR A 43 20.71 -46.03 19.72
C THR A 43 20.08 -47.09 20.59
N ASP A 44 20.84 -47.74 21.44
CA ASP A 44 20.37 -48.79 22.37
C ASP A 44 20.44 -48.31 23.83
N PRO A 45 19.31 -47.84 24.42
CA PRO A 45 19.26 -47.33 25.78
C PRO A 45 19.51 -48.39 26.87
N ARG A 46 19.48 -49.68 26.54
CA ARG A 46 19.78 -50.79 27.47
C ARG A 46 21.27 -50.96 27.69
N LYS A 47 22.09 -50.36 26.83
CA LYS A 47 23.55 -50.34 26.97
C LYS A 47 24.01 -49.08 27.70
N PRO A 48 25.17 -49.14 28.40
CA PRO A 48 25.70 -47.95 29.05
C PRO A 48 25.85 -46.78 28.09
N ASP A 49 25.36 -45.62 28.52
CA ASP A 49 25.44 -44.35 27.80
C ASP A 49 24.61 -44.26 26.48
N ASN A 50 23.63 -45.15 26.28
CA ASN A 50 22.75 -45.15 25.11
C ASN A 50 23.51 -44.98 23.77
N PRO A 51 24.41 -45.92 23.43
CA PRO A 51 25.30 -45.79 22.28
C PRO A 51 24.57 -45.97 20.95
N ILE A 52 25.15 -45.42 19.90
CA ILE A 52 24.77 -45.65 18.51
C ILE A 52 25.04 -47.13 18.16
N VAL A 53 24.02 -47.84 17.70
CA VAL A 53 24.12 -49.21 17.20
C VAL A 53 23.93 -49.33 15.70
N PHE A 54 23.42 -48.28 15.05
CA PHE A 54 23.26 -48.22 13.60
C PHE A 54 23.32 -46.75 13.15
N VAL A 55 23.93 -46.53 11.98
CA VAL A 55 23.85 -45.27 11.20
C VAL A 55 23.74 -45.60 9.72
N ASN A 56 23.01 -44.79 8.96
CA ASN A 56 23.01 -44.84 7.52
C ASN A 56 24.12 -43.96 6.90
N ASP A 57 24.37 -44.12 5.60
CA ASP A 57 25.41 -43.36 4.91
C ASP A 57 25.13 -41.86 4.84
N SER A 58 23.83 -41.46 4.90
CA SER A 58 23.45 -40.05 4.94
C SER A 58 23.87 -39.37 6.24
N PHE A 59 23.85 -40.09 7.40
CA PHE A 59 24.39 -39.60 8.64
C PHE A 59 25.89 -39.34 8.56
N LEU A 60 26.62 -40.27 7.95
CA LEU A 60 28.09 -40.13 7.79
C LEU A 60 28.44 -38.95 6.89
N ARG A 61 27.69 -38.77 5.78
CA ARG A 61 27.85 -37.61 4.89
C ARG A 61 27.50 -36.29 5.57
N LEU A 62 26.44 -36.26 6.37
CA LEU A 62 25.99 -35.05 7.05
C LEU A 62 27.01 -34.61 8.11
N THR A 63 27.54 -35.56 8.90
CA THR A 63 28.37 -35.27 10.08
C THR A 63 29.85 -35.27 9.79
N GLY A 64 30.28 -35.89 8.67
CA GLY A 64 31.71 -36.02 8.28
C GLY A 64 32.51 -37.07 9.05
N TYR A 65 31.85 -37.83 9.93
CA TYR A 65 32.52 -38.91 10.69
C TYR A 65 32.50 -40.23 9.92
N ALA A 66 33.51 -41.05 10.11
CA ALA A 66 33.50 -42.42 9.64
C ALA A 66 32.62 -43.32 10.54
N ARG A 67 32.12 -44.42 10.02
CA ARG A 67 31.24 -45.34 10.75
C ARG A 67 31.89 -45.90 12.01
N GLU A 68 33.13 -46.24 11.94
CA GLU A 68 33.92 -46.78 13.05
C GLU A 68 34.13 -45.78 14.18
N GLU A 69 34.06 -44.48 13.86
CA GLU A 69 34.24 -43.39 14.84
C GLU A 69 32.96 -43.10 15.62
N VAL A 70 31.79 -43.44 15.07
CA VAL A 70 30.49 -43.11 15.68
C VAL A 70 29.82 -44.30 16.37
N MET A 71 30.09 -45.51 15.88
CA MET A 71 29.52 -46.73 16.46
C MET A 71 29.95 -46.89 17.91
N GLY A 72 29.02 -47.21 18.79
CA GLY A 72 29.29 -47.39 20.25
C GLY A 72 29.40 -46.08 21.03
N ARG A 73 29.32 -44.91 20.40
CA ARG A 73 29.31 -43.60 21.09
C ARG A 73 27.91 -43.05 21.26
N ASN A 74 27.73 -42.19 22.26
CA ASN A 74 26.49 -41.45 22.41
C ASN A 74 26.49 -40.22 21.46
N CYS A 75 25.31 -39.90 20.85
CA CYS A 75 25.16 -38.82 19.86
C CYS A 75 25.54 -37.42 20.34
N ARG A 76 25.70 -37.22 21.67
CA ARG A 76 26.10 -35.92 22.24
C ARG A 76 27.46 -35.43 21.74
N PHE A 77 28.26 -36.26 21.08
CA PHE A 77 29.50 -35.81 20.46
C PHE A 77 29.30 -34.79 19.34
N LEU A 78 28.07 -34.67 18.81
CA LEU A 78 27.69 -33.61 17.86
C LEU A 78 27.39 -32.27 18.53
N GLN A 79 27.31 -32.23 19.86
CA GLN A 79 27.07 -30.99 20.61
C GLN A 79 28.42 -30.28 20.85
N GLY A 80 28.37 -28.94 21.01
CA GLY A 80 29.55 -28.13 21.21
C GLY A 80 29.25 -26.83 21.96
N PRO A 81 30.21 -25.90 22.03
CA PRO A 81 30.11 -24.69 22.84
C PRO A 81 28.92 -23.80 22.58
N GLU A 82 28.47 -23.72 21.33
CA GLU A 82 27.35 -22.88 20.92
C GLU A 82 26.01 -23.63 20.90
N THR A 83 25.99 -24.92 21.24
CA THR A 83 24.72 -25.67 21.35
C THR A 83 23.96 -25.19 22.58
N ASP A 84 22.67 -24.80 22.34
CA ASP A 84 21.81 -24.26 23.40
C ASP A 84 21.66 -25.24 24.57
N PRO A 85 22.05 -24.87 25.81
CA PRO A 85 21.90 -25.71 27.00
C PRO A 85 20.45 -26.07 27.32
N ALA A 86 19.47 -25.20 26.94
CA ALA A 86 18.06 -25.48 27.15
C ALA A 86 17.59 -26.61 26.23
N ALA A 87 17.97 -26.58 24.95
CA ALA A 87 17.71 -27.64 23.98
C ALA A 87 18.34 -28.98 24.39
N ILE A 88 19.56 -28.95 24.94
CA ILE A 88 20.24 -30.17 25.51
C ILE A 88 19.45 -30.72 26.67
N ALA A 89 18.95 -29.88 27.59
CA ALA A 89 18.17 -30.31 28.76
C ALA A 89 16.84 -30.93 28.36
N GLU A 90 16.14 -30.32 27.39
CA GLU A 90 14.87 -30.83 26.84
C GLU A 90 15.07 -32.21 26.19
N LEU A 91 16.10 -32.35 25.35
CA LEU A 91 16.49 -33.60 24.71
C LEU A 91 16.80 -34.70 25.73
N ARG A 92 17.56 -34.37 26.77
CA ARG A 92 17.93 -35.31 27.85
C ARG A 92 16.69 -35.79 28.59
N THR A 93 15.76 -34.88 28.89
CA THR A 93 14.51 -35.21 29.60
C THR A 93 13.65 -36.14 28.76
N ALA A 94 13.43 -35.81 27.49
CA ALA A 94 12.61 -36.63 26.58
C ALA A 94 13.18 -38.07 26.45
N VAL A 95 14.47 -38.20 26.24
CA VAL A 95 15.14 -39.51 26.15
C VAL A 95 15.08 -40.28 27.49
N ALA A 96 15.23 -39.61 28.63
CA ALA A 96 15.16 -40.27 29.94
C ALA A 96 13.77 -40.83 30.26
N VAL A 97 12.73 -40.18 29.82
CA VAL A 97 11.34 -40.60 30.03
C VAL A 97 10.84 -41.57 28.94
N GLY A 98 11.57 -41.70 27.83
CA GLY A 98 11.19 -42.54 26.71
C GLY A 98 10.13 -41.89 25.83
N ASN A 99 10.09 -40.56 25.74
CA ASN A 99 9.17 -39.82 24.88
C ASN A 99 9.84 -39.48 23.55
N ASP A 100 9.00 -39.27 22.51
CA ASP A 100 9.44 -38.64 21.27
C ASP A 100 9.74 -37.15 21.47
N ILE A 101 10.62 -36.63 20.64
CA ILE A 101 10.95 -35.20 20.63
C ILE A 101 11.32 -34.75 19.23
N SER A 102 10.91 -33.52 18.89
CA SER A 102 11.31 -32.82 17.67
C SER A 102 11.86 -31.46 18.05
N ILE A 103 13.14 -31.21 17.72
CA ILE A 103 13.82 -30.00 18.13
C ILE A 103 14.87 -29.58 17.08
N ASP A 104 14.99 -28.26 16.85
CA ASP A 104 16.09 -27.69 16.08
C ASP A 104 17.27 -27.42 17.04
N ILE A 105 18.41 -28.08 16.84
CA ILE A 105 19.59 -27.96 17.69
C ILE A 105 20.84 -27.69 16.85
N LEU A 106 21.71 -26.80 17.34
CA LEU A 106 23.02 -26.55 16.70
C LEU A 106 23.99 -27.70 16.99
N ASN A 107 24.45 -28.34 15.95
CA ASN A 107 25.41 -29.42 16.00
C ASN A 107 26.72 -29.09 15.27
N TYR A 108 27.76 -29.86 15.55
CA TYR A 108 29.09 -29.71 14.99
C TYR A 108 29.43 -30.93 14.15
N ARG A 109 29.97 -30.70 12.93
CA ARG A 109 30.56 -31.75 12.12
C ARG A 109 31.98 -32.05 12.60
N LYS A 110 32.58 -33.10 12.07
CA LYS A 110 33.96 -33.52 12.38
C LYS A 110 35.01 -32.45 12.06
N ASP A 111 34.79 -31.65 11.02
CA ASP A 111 35.69 -30.55 10.64
C ASP A 111 35.53 -29.28 11.47
N GLY A 112 34.66 -29.30 12.47
CA GLY A 112 34.37 -28.16 13.35
C GLY A 112 33.32 -27.19 12.79
N SER A 113 32.83 -27.37 11.57
CA SER A 113 31.72 -26.58 11.03
C SER A 113 30.42 -26.89 11.76
N THR A 114 29.57 -25.89 11.89
CA THR A 114 28.24 -26.02 12.52
C THR A 114 27.15 -26.26 11.51
N PHE A 115 26.06 -26.87 11.96
CA PHE A 115 24.81 -26.97 11.21
C PHE A 115 23.61 -27.01 12.15
N TRP A 116 22.51 -26.39 11.71
CA TRP A 116 21.23 -26.52 12.39
C TRP A 116 20.62 -27.86 12.04
N ASN A 117 20.48 -28.69 13.06
CA ASN A 117 19.91 -30.04 12.94
C ASN A 117 18.46 -30.03 13.40
N ALA A 118 17.51 -30.18 12.46
CA ALA A 118 16.16 -30.57 12.81
C ALA A 118 16.18 -32.04 13.21
N LEU A 119 16.26 -32.27 14.52
CA LEU A 119 16.41 -33.57 15.13
C LEU A 119 15.04 -34.09 15.57
N TYR A 120 14.67 -35.26 15.09
CA TYR A 120 13.51 -36.01 15.56
C TYR A 120 13.99 -37.34 16.19
N ILE A 121 13.56 -37.62 17.43
CA ILE A 121 13.86 -38.87 18.12
C ILE A 121 12.52 -39.53 18.51
N SER A 122 12.42 -40.82 18.26
CA SER A 122 11.27 -41.63 18.63
C SER A 122 11.70 -42.91 19.34
N PRO A 123 11.08 -43.26 20.47
CA PRO A 123 11.31 -44.53 21.13
C PRO A 123 10.70 -45.70 20.34
N VAL A 124 11.36 -46.83 20.38
CA VAL A 124 10.90 -48.09 19.78
C VAL A 124 10.70 -49.11 20.90
N TYR A 125 9.48 -49.58 21.06
CA TYR A 125 9.09 -50.56 22.11
C TYR A 125 8.83 -51.93 21.50
N ASN A 126 9.00 -52.96 22.31
CA ASN A 126 8.55 -54.33 21.96
C ASN A 126 7.04 -54.51 22.29
N ASP A 127 6.52 -55.68 21.96
CA ASP A 127 5.11 -56.05 22.24
C ASP A 127 4.75 -56.07 23.74
N LYS A 128 5.72 -56.08 24.63
CA LYS A 128 5.57 -56.04 26.07
C LYS A 128 5.65 -54.62 26.64
N GLY A 129 5.84 -53.63 25.81
CA GLY A 129 5.99 -52.21 26.20
C GLY A 129 7.37 -51.89 26.76
N GLU A 130 8.38 -52.71 26.55
CA GLU A 130 9.75 -52.46 27.00
C GLU A 130 10.50 -51.64 25.90
N LEU A 131 11.21 -50.58 26.29
CA LEU A 131 11.98 -49.74 25.40
C LEU A 131 13.18 -50.52 24.86
N LEU A 132 13.23 -50.73 23.54
CA LEU A 132 14.32 -51.44 22.88
C LEU A 132 15.37 -50.49 22.32
N PHE A 133 14.94 -49.47 21.59
CA PHE A 133 15.83 -48.57 20.89
C PHE A 133 15.26 -47.16 20.85
N PHE A 134 16.12 -46.17 20.53
CA PHE A 134 15.65 -44.91 19.98
C PHE A 134 16.04 -44.85 18.50
N PHE A 135 15.06 -44.48 17.68
CA PHE A 135 15.25 -44.09 16.30
C PHE A 135 15.43 -42.57 16.25
N ALA A 136 16.42 -42.08 15.50
CA ALA A 136 16.56 -40.65 15.28
C ALA A 136 16.74 -40.33 13.79
N SER A 137 16.04 -39.32 13.32
CA SER A 137 16.26 -38.70 12.02
C SER A 137 16.77 -37.27 12.17
N GLN A 138 17.58 -36.85 11.24
CA GLN A 138 18.28 -35.57 11.26
C GLN A 138 18.21 -34.92 9.88
N LEU A 139 17.93 -33.63 9.86
CA LEU A 139 17.90 -32.82 8.65
C LEU A 139 18.69 -31.54 8.87
N ASP A 140 19.63 -31.25 7.98
CA ASP A 140 20.30 -29.96 7.94
C ASP A 140 19.32 -28.89 7.45
N VAL A 141 19.00 -27.96 8.34
CA VAL A 141 18.09 -26.84 8.08
C VAL A 141 18.82 -25.47 8.14
N SER A 142 20.14 -25.50 8.02
CA SER A 142 20.97 -24.29 8.12
C SER A 142 20.59 -23.25 7.07
N ASP A 143 20.37 -23.67 5.81
CA ASP A 143 19.95 -22.76 4.73
C ASP A 143 18.59 -22.11 5.03
N ARG A 144 17.65 -22.89 5.60
CA ARG A 144 16.35 -22.37 6.02
C ARG A 144 16.52 -21.32 7.11
N LYS A 145 17.26 -21.62 8.19
CA LYS A 145 17.52 -20.70 9.30
C LYS A 145 18.20 -19.41 8.84
N HIS A 146 19.21 -19.51 7.98
CA HIS A 146 19.89 -18.34 7.42
C HIS A 146 18.94 -17.49 6.54
N SER A 147 18.08 -18.14 5.77
CA SER A 147 17.09 -17.43 4.95
C SER A 147 16.05 -16.71 5.81
N GLU A 148 15.54 -17.36 6.85
CA GLU A 148 14.63 -16.75 7.83
C GLU A 148 15.25 -15.52 8.50
N GLN A 149 16.52 -15.62 8.94
CA GLN A 149 17.24 -14.50 9.55
C GLN A 149 17.45 -13.34 8.58
N ARG A 150 17.76 -13.62 7.30
CA ARG A 150 17.89 -12.59 6.27
C ARG A 150 16.56 -11.87 6.03
N ILE A 151 15.47 -12.62 5.92
CA ILE A 151 14.13 -12.04 5.72
C ILE A 151 13.77 -11.10 6.87
N VAL A 152 14.05 -11.48 8.12
CA VAL A 152 13.79 -10.64 9.29
C VAL A 152 14.64 -9.36 9.25
N ALA A 153 15.93 -9.49 8.95
CA ALA A 153 16.84 -8.33 8.86
C ALA A 153 16.46 -7.37 7.73
N ASP A 154 16.12 -7.91 6.56
CA ASP A 154 15.68 -7.11 5.41
C ASP A 154 14.35 -6.41 5.70
N LYS A 155 13.40 -7.10 6.33
CA LYS A 155 12.12 -6.50 6.77
C LYS A 155 12.36 -5.28 7.66
N GLN A 156 13.22 -5.40 8.67
CA GLN A 156 13.54 -4.28 9.56
C GLN A 156 14.14 -3.09 8.81
N ARG A 157 15.07 -3.35 7.89
CA ARG A 157 15.66 -2.29 7.04
C ARG A 157 14.62 -1.59 6.17
N PHE A 158 13.71 -2.36 5.57
CA PHE A 158 12.63 -1.78 4.77
C PHE A 158 11.66 -0.95 5.62
N GLU A 159 11.29 -1.41 6.80
CA GLU A 159 10.43 -0.65 7.72
C GLU A 159 11.07 0.69 8.14
N GLU A 160 12.36 0.70 8.44
CA GLU A 160 13.11 1.91 8.76
C GLU A 160 13.17 2.87 7.55
N ALA A 161 13.47 2.36 6.35
CA ALA A 161 13.52 3.15 5.12
C ALA A 161 12.16 3.75 4.76
N VAL A 162 11.08 2.99 4.89
CA VAL A 162 9.71 3.49 4.67
C VAL A 162 9.38 4.61 5.66
N LYS A 163 9.70 4.43 6.94
CA LYS A 163 9.46 5.44 7.97
C LYS A 163 10.19 6.74 7.69
N GLU A 164 11.45 6.67 7.26
CA GLU A 164 12.23 7.85 6.91
C GLU A 164 11.67 8.56 5.68
N ARG A 165 11.35 7.77 4.62
CA ARG A 165 10.75 8.34 3.42
C ARG A 165 9.39 9.00 3.67
N THR A 166 8.59 8.42 4.57
CA THR A 166 7.30 9.01 4.94
C THR A 166 7.50 10.37 5.62
N ARG A 167 8.46 10.49 6.53
CA ARG A 167 8.78 11.76 7.20
C ARG A 167 9.29 12.82 6.22
N GLU A 168 10.19 12.43 5.28
CA GLU A 168 10.68 13.36 4.24
C GLU A 168 9.52 13.87 3.38
N LEU A 169 8.60 12.98 3.00
CA LEU A 169 7.45 13.33 2.17
C LEU A 169 6.47 14.26 2.90
N GLU A 170 6.20 13.99 4.18
CA GLU A 170 5.36 14.84 5.02
C GLU A 170 5.96 16.25 5.16
N ALA A 171 7.26 16.36 5.44
CA ALA A 171 7.95 17.66 5.54
C ALA A 171 7.94 18.41 4.18
N ALA A 172 8.12 17.72 3.06
CA ALA A 172 8.05 18.31 1.73
C ALA A 172 6.63 18.80 1.41
N LEU A 173 5.59 18.05 1.78
CA LEU A 173 4.19 18.43 1.65
C LEU A 173 3.84 19.69 2.48
N GLU A 174 4.29 19.74 3.74
CA GLU A 174 4.10 20.92 4.60
C GLU A 174 4.76 22.17 3.99
N THR A 175 6.00 22.01 3.48
CA THR A 175 6.74 23.09 2.81
C THR A 175 6.00 23.57 1.56
N GLN A 176 5.53 22.63 0.72
CA GLN A 176 4.78 22.96 -0.48
C GLN A 176 3.48 23.68 -0.16
N THR A 177 2.75 23.24 0.87
CA THR A 177 1.51 23.86 1.31
C THR A 177 1.75 25.30 1.80
N ALA A 178 2.80 25.51 2.60
CA ALA A 178 3.19 26.84 3.08
C ALA A 178 3.54 27.78 1.91
N LEU A 179 4.27 27.31 0.92
CA LEU A 179 4.61 28.09 -0.29
C LEU A 179 3.36 28.46 -1.09
N LEU A 180 2.41 27.56 -1.26
CA LEU A 180 1.15 27.82 -1.94
C LEU A 180 0.34 28.91 -1.22
N HIS A 181 0.28 28.86 0.11
CA HIS A 181 -0.36 29.92 0.92
C HIS A 181 0.33 31.26 0.77
N GLU A 182 1.66 31.30 0.76
CA GLU A 182 2.42 32.55 0.55
C GLU A 182 2.13 33.13 -0.85
N VAL A 183 2.08 32.29 -1.90
CA VAL A 183 1.73 32.72 -3.26
C VAL A 183 0.31 33.31 -3.30
N ASP A 184 -0.68 32.64 -2.67
CA ASP A 184 -2.05 33.15 -2.57
C ASP A 184 -2.11 34.54 -1.92
N HIS A 185 -1.45 34.69 -0.77
CA HIS A 185 -1.37 35.98 -0.09
C HIS A 185 -0.71 37.08 -0.95
N ARG A 186 0.36 36.77 -1.66
CA ARG A 186 1.04 37.74 -2.54
C ARG A 186 0.18 38.13 -3.72
N VAL A 187 -0.47 37.18 -4.39
CA VAL A 187 -1.38 37.49 -5.51
C VAL A 187 -2.54 38.36 -5.04
N LYS A 188 -3.18 38.04 -3.92
CA LYS A 188 -4.22 38.86 -3.33
C LYS A 188 -3.76 40.31 -3.04
N ASN A 189 -2.60 40.47 -2.43
CA ASN A 189 -2.03 41.77 -2.13
C ASN A 189 -1.73 42.59 -3.41
N ASN A 190 -1.20 41.91 -4.46
CA ASN A 190 -0.91 42.55 -5.75
C ASN A 190 -2.21 43.02 -6.43
N LEU A 191 -3.25 42.19 -6.43
CA LEU A 191 -4.55 42.55 -7.01
C LEU A 191 -5.20 43.70 -6.25
N GLN A 192 -5.13 43.72 -4.92
CA GLN A 192 -5.64 44.81 -4.10
C GLN A 192 -4.88 46.15 -4.38
N MET A 193 -3.55 46.08 -4.56
CA MET A 193 -2.74 47.23 -4.92
C MET A 193 -3.14 47.79 -6.27
N ILE A 194 -3.29 46.91 -7.29
CA ILE A 194 -3.72 47.29 -8.65
C ILE A 194 -5.12 47.95 -8.58
N SER A 195 -6.07 47.34 -7.88
CA SER A 195 -7.42 47.89 -7.69
C SER A 195 -7.37 49.29 -7.06
N SER A 196 -6.54 49.48 -6.02
CA SER A 196 -6.39 50.79 -5.34
C SER A 196 -5.81 51.86 -6.29
N LEU A 197 -4.85 51.47 -7.13
CA LEU A 197 -4.25 52.40 -8.13
C LEU A 197 -5.30 52.81 -9.19
N ILE A 198 -6.07 51.87 -9.67
CA ILE A 198 -7.14 52.15 -10.66
C ILE A 198 -8.22 53.02 -10.04
N LEU A 199 -8.63 52.77 -8.79
CA LEU A 199 -9.59 53.63 -8.09
C LEU A 199 -9.07 55.05 -7.91
N MET A 200 -7.79 55.23 -7.58
CA MET A 200 -7.16 56.54 -7.46
C MET A 200 -7.16 57.28 -8.83
N GLN A 201 -6.78 56.59 -9.89
CA GLN A 201 -6.79 57.16 -11.24
C GLN A 201 -8.21 57.56 -11.69
N ARG A 202 -9.21 56.73 -11.44
CA ARG A 202 -10.63 56.98 -11.72
C ARG A 202 -11.14 58.26 -11.08
N ARG A 203 -10.69 58.59 -9.84
CA ARG A 203 -11.06 59.81 -9.14
C ARG A 203 -10.48 61.08 -9.76
N MET A 204 -9.34 60.98 -10.42
CA MET A 204 -8.65 62.11 -11.04
C MET A 204 -9.11 62.41 -12.46
N ILE A 205 -9.76 61.50 -13.13
CA ILE A 205 -10.19 61.61 -14.50
C ILE A 205 -11.58 62.34 -14.52
N LYS A 206 -11.76 63.22 -15.52
CA LYS A 206 -13.03 63.96 -15.71
C LYS A 206 -13.91 63.36 -16.82
N ASP A 207 -13.28 62.57 -17.72
CA ASP A 207 -13.97 61.91 -18.83
C ASP A 207 -14.77 60.69 -18.33
N GLU A 208 -16.07 60.74 -18.48
CA GLU A 208 -16.95 59.67 -18.00
C GLU A 208 -16.74 58.34 -18.75
N ALA A 209 -16.45 58.39 -20.06
CA ALA A 209 -16.19 57.16 -20.83
C ALA A 209 -14.93 56.43 -20.34
N VAL A 210 -13.90 57.19 -19.94
CA VAL A 210 -12.69 56.65 -19.34
C VAL A 210 -12.95 56.13 -17.92
N LYS A 211 -13.79 56.79 -17.14
CA LYS A 211 -14.21 56.31 -15.82
C LYS A 211 -14.96 54.99 -15.88
N ASP A 212 -15.81 54.80 -16.86
CA ASP A 212 -16.57 53.57 -17.09
C ASP A 212 -15.65 52.42 -17.53
N THR A 213 -14.67 52.75 -18.36
CA THR A 213 -13.63 51.77 -18.74
C THR A 213 -12.83 51.29 -17.52
N LEU A 214 -12.41 52.18 -16.64
CA LEU A 214 -11.70 51.85 -15.39
C LEU A 214 -12.59 51.09 -14.41
N ALA A 215 -13.88 51.35 -14.35
CA ALA A 215 -14.83 50.60 -13.54
C ALA A 215 -14.92 49.13 -14.02
N THR A 216 -15.03 48.93 -15.32
CA THR A 216 -15.05 47.60 -15.92
C THR A 216 -13.76 46.83 -15.65
N MET A 217 -12.58 47.51 -15.67
CA MET A 217 -11.33 46.89 -15.29
C MET A 217 -11.29 46.44 -13.82
N LEU A 218 -11.86 47.24 -12.90
CA LEU A 218 -11.97 46.85 -11.49
C LEU A 218 -12.85 45.62 -11.31
N GLU A 219 -14.00 45.56 -11.93
CA GLU A 219 -14.89 44.41 -11.88
C GLU A 219 -14.19 43.12 -12.35
N ARG A 220 -13.36 43.19 -13.41
CA ARG A 220 -12.57 42.06 -13.89
C ARG A 220 -11.49 41.63 -12.89
N ILE A 221 -10.81 42.58 -12.23
CA ILE A 221 -9.81 42.27 -11.21
C ILE A 221 -10.44 41.62 -9.99
N GLU A 222 -11.63 42.06 -9.59
CA GLU A 222 -12.39 41.43 -8.49
C GLU A 222 -12.81 40.00 -8.82
N ALA A 223 -13.31 39.76 -10.04
CA ALA A 223 -13.62 38.43 -10.53
C ALA A 223 -12.38 37.53 -10.51
N LEU A 224 -11.24 38.01 -11.05
CA LEU A 224 -9.96 37.32 -11.03
C LEU A 224 -9.49 36.98 -9.61
N SER A 225 -9.62 37.93 -8.68
CA SER A 225 -9.28 37.71 -7.26
C SER A 225 -10.13 36.60 -6.62
N THR A 226 -11.43 36.58 -6.97
CA THR A 226 -12.35 35.56 -6.45
C THR A 226 -12.04 34.16 -7.00
N VAL A 227 -11.74 34.04 -8.29
CA VAL A 227 -11.28 32.77 -8.91
C VAL A 227 -10.01 32.29 -8.25
N HIS A 228 -9.01 33.17 -8.14
CA HIS A 228 -7.73 32.83 -7.53
C HIS A 228 -7.90 32.30 -6.11
N ARG A 229 -8.68 33.00 -5.29
CA ARG A 229 -8.97 32.56 -3.92
C ARG A 229 -9.60 31.17 -3.85
N ARG A 230 -10.56 30.87 -4.71
CA ARG A 230 -11.25 29.56 -4.74
C ARG A 230 -10.35 28.44 -5.20
N LEU A 231 -9.51 28.67 -6.22
CA LEU A 231 -8.54 27.69 -6.69
C LEU A 231 -7.58 27.24 -5.58
N TYR A 232 -7.08 28.18 -4.80
CA TYR A 232 -6.09 27.89 -3.75
C TYR A 232 -6.70 27.51 -2.40
N GLN A 233 -8.01 27.71 -2.19
CA GLN A 233 -8.74 27.22 -1.00
C GLN A 233 -9.28 25.81 -1.18
N SER A 234 -9.36 25.30 -2.42
CA SER A 234 -9.75 23.91 -2.67
C SER A 234 -8.65 22.94 -2.24
N LYS A 235 -9.06 21.76 -1.76
CA LYS A 235 -8.12 20.67 -1.43
C LYS A 235 -7.38 20.12 -2.65
N ASP A 236 -7.92 20.35 -3.84
CA ASP A 236 -7.32 19.94 -5.13
C ASP A 236 -7.15 21.19 -6.01
N VAL A 237 -5.92 21.72 -5.99
CA VAL A 237 -5.54 22.91 -6.76
C VAL A 237 -5.47 22.62 -8.28
N SER A 238 -5.50 21.36 -8.69
CA SER A 238 -5.41 20.97 -10.09
C SER A 238 -6.76 21.00 -10.82
N ARG A 239 -7.88 21.02 -10.09
CA ARG A 239 -9.24 20.91 -10.62
C ARG A 239 -10.14 22.00 -10.07
N PHE A 240 -10.91 22.63 -10.93
CA PHE A 240 -11.81 23.73 -10.59
C PHE A 240 -13.25 23.41 -10.97
N ASP A 241 -14.15 23.45 -9.98
CA ASP A 241 -15.59 23.33 -10.23
C ASP A 241 -16.14 24.66 -10.74
N VAL A 242 -16.42 24.70 -12.04
CA VAL A 242 -16.92 25.89 -12.72
C VAL A 242 -18.38 26.18 -12.36
N SER A 243 -19.15 25.16 -12.08
CA SER A 243 -20.59 25.28 -11.85
C SER A 243 -20.88 25.91 -10.50
N ASP A 244 -20.18 25.47 -9.45
CA ASP A 244 -20.27 26.08 -8.13
C ASP A 244 -19.73 27.51 -8.14
N PHE A 245 -18.62 27.73 -8.87
CA PHE A 245 -18.09 29.08 -9.05
C PHE A 245 -19.09 30.01 -9.75
N ALA A 246 -19.69 29.56 -10.87
CA ALA A 246 -20.65 30.36 -11.63
C ALA A 246 -21.90 30.72 -10.80
N ARG A 247 -22.38 29.77 -9.97
CA ARG A 247 -23.52 30.01 -9.07
C ARG A 247 -23.22 31.17 -8.10
N ASP A 248 -22.08 31.13 -7.46
CA ASP A 248 -21.71 32.14 -6.47
C ASP A 248 -21.39 33.48 -7.14
N LEU A 249 -20.70 33.46 -8.29
CA LEU A 249 -20.40 34.67 -9.04
C LEU A 249 -21.69 35.42 -9.48
N VAL A 250 -22.65 34.67 -10.02
CA VAL A 250 -23.93 35.26 -10.43
C VAL A 250 -24.67 35.83 -9.21
N SER A 251 -24.68 35.13 -8.09
CA SER A 251 -25.26 35.61 -6.83
C SER A 251 -24.62 36.90 -6.35
N ASP A 252 -23.29 36.95 -6.34
CA ASP A 252 -22.50 38.12 -5.91
C ASP A 252 -22.73 39.32 -6.83
N LEU A 253 -22.78 39.13 -8.16
CA LEU A 253 -23.03 40.17 -9.15
C LEU A 253 -24.43 40.75 -9.00
N LEU A 254 -25.44 39.90 -8.80
CA LEU A 254 -26.83 40.34 -8.57
C LEU A 254 -26.94 41.16 -7.27
N ALA A 255 -26.32 40.69 -6.18
CA ALA A 255 -26.30 41.40 -4.93
C ALA A 255 -25.61 42.79 -5.02
N ALA A 256 -24.46 42.82 -5.73
CA ALA A 256 -23.68 44.03 -5.95
C ALA A 256 -24.38 45.06 -6.86
N SER A 257 -25.25 44.59 -7.78
CA SER A 257 -25.98 45.47 -8.69
C SER A 257 -27.02 46.35 -7.99
N GLY A 258 -27.44 46.02 -6.78
CA GLY A 258 -28.50 46.69 -6.04
C GLY A 258 -29.92 46.51 -6.61
N ARG A 259 -30.05 45.68 -7.64
CA ARG A 259 -31.30 45.46 -8.37
C ARG A 259 -32.04 44.23 -7.83
N SER A 260 -32.73 44.41 -6.69
CA SER A 260 -33.44 43.31 -6.02
C SER A 260 -34.59 42.69 -6.80
N GLN A 261 -35.08 43.35 -7.87
CA GLN A 261 -36.13 42.85 -8.78
C GLN A 261 -35.64 41.90 -9.86
N ILE A 262 -34.33 41.75 -10.04
CA ILE A 262 -33.78 40.81 -11.02
C ILE A 262 -33.50 39.49 -10.34
N SER A 263 -34.06 38.42 -10.89
CA SER A 263 -33.83 37.04 -10.40
C SER A 263 -32.87 36.28 -11.31
N SER A 264 -32.18 35.27 -10.76
CA SER A 264 -31.36 34.35 -11.54
C SER A 264 -32.05 33.00 -11.71
N LYS A 265 -31.91 32.40 -12.91
CA LYS A 265 -32.29 31.03 -13.23
C LYS A 265 -31.02 30.27 -13.62
N LEU A 266 -30.59 29.35 -12.78
CA LEU A 266 -29.33 28.62 -12.97
C LEU A 266 -29.62 27.16 -13.32
N ASP A 267 -29.14 26.72 -14.50
CA ASP A 267 -29.15 25.33 -14.97
C ASP A 267 -27.69 24.92 -15.22
N LEU A 268 -27.05 24.47 -14.15
CA LEU A 268 -25.60 24.23 -14.12
C LEU A 268 -25.32 22.75 -13.92
N GLU A 269 -24.87 22.07 -14.97
CA GLU A 269 -24.30 20.72 -14.84
C GLU A 269 -23.02 20.79 -14.03
N PRO A 270 -22.70 19.79 -13.17
CA PRO A 270 -21.43 19.72 -12.48
C PRO A 270 -20.27 19.58 -13.47
N ILE A 271 -19.45 20.62 -13.64
CA ILE A 271 -18.36 20.67 -14.62
C ILE A 271 -17.07 21.03 -13.92
N VAL A 272 -16.09 20.16 -14.07
CA VAL A 272 -14.75 20.36 -13.51
C VAL A 272 -13.77 20.58 -14.65
N VAL A 273 -13.07 21.72 -14.60
CA VAL A 273 -12.03 22.07 -15.56
C VAL A 273 -10.63 22.04 -14.94
N PRO A 274 -9.55 21.89 -15.72
CA PRO A 274 -8.19 22.12 -15.25
C PRO A 274 -8.01 23.56 -14.74
N ALA A 275 -7.14 23.75 -13.75
CA ALA A 275 -6.94 25.05 -13.11
C ALA A 275 -6.53 26.17 -14.06
N ASP A 276 -5.78 25.86 -15.12
CA ASP A 276 -5.38 26.82 -16.15
C ASP A 276 -6.56 27.36 -16.97
N LYS A 277 -7.70 26.65 -17.01
CA LYS A 277 -8.94 27.04 -17.67
C LYS A 277 -9.92 27.80 -16.75
N ALA A 278 -9.71 27.75 -15.45
CA ALA A 278 -10.61 28.38 -14.48
C ALA A 278 -10.76 29.89 -14.71
N THR A 279 -9.63 30.60 -14.85
CA THR A 279 -9.61 32.06 -15.04
C THR A 279 -10.29 32.52 -16.33
N PRO A 280 -9.97 31.96 -17.52
CA PRO A 280 -10.70 32.32 -18.75
C PRO A 280 -12.21 32.10 -18.63
N VAL A 281 -12.65 30.95 -18.12
CA VAL A 281 -14.05 30.62 -17.98
C VAL A 281 -14.77 31.59 -17.03
N ALA A 282 -14.16 31.87 -15.91
CA ALA A 282 -14.71 32.81 -14.93
C ALA A 282 -14.88 34.23 -15.49
N LEU A 283 -13.88 34.69 -16.25
CA LEU A 283 -13.95 36.00 -16.91
C LEU A 283 -15.09 36.03 -17.95
N ILE A 284 -15.25 34.96 -18.72
CA ILE A 284 -16.36 34.87 -19.70
C ILE A 284 -17.72 34.95 -19.02
N VAL A 285 -17.92 34.17 -17.93
CA VAL A 285 -19.16 34.21 -17.16
C VAL A 285 -19.41 35.61 -16.59
N ASN A 286 -18.38 36.22 -15.98
CA ASN A 286 -18.46 37.56 -15.42
C ASN A 286 -18.86 38.59 -16.48
N GLU A 287 -18.23 38.60 -17.65
CA GLU A 287 -18.49 39.53 -18.72
C GLU A 287 -19.93 39.37 -19.25
N LEU A 288 -20.35 38.14 -19.51
CA LEU A 288 -21.72 37.88 -20.03
C LEU A 288 -22.80 38.30 -19.05
N VAL A 289 -22.68 37.96 -17.77
CA VAL A 289 -23.66 38.34 -16.74
C VAL A 289 -23.65 39.85 -16.49
N THR A 290 -22.47 40.47 -16.43
CA THR A 290 -22.35 41.93 -16.25
C THR A 290 -22.95 42.70 -17.44
N ASN A 291 -22.74 42.21 -18.67
CA ASN A 291 -23.34 42.79 -19.85
C ASN A 291 -24.90 42.70 -19.84
N ALA A 292 -25.44 41.55 -19.42
CA ALA A 292 -26.86 41.39 -19.22
C ALA A 292 -27.43 42.39 -18.20
N LEU A 293 -26.74 42.49 -17.02
CA LEU A 293 -27.14 43.45 -15.97
C LEU A 293 -27.08 44.91 -16.42
N LYS A 294 -26.05 45.30 -17.18
CA LYS A 294 -25.87 46.71 -17.62
C LYS A 294 -26.78 47.10 -18.79
N HIS A 295 -27.01 46.20 -19.72
CA HIS A 295 -27.61 46.56 -21.00
C HIS A 295 -29.02 46.04 -21.19
N ALA A 296 -29.42 44.91 -20.58
CA ALA A 296 -30.73 44.33 -20.77
C ALA A 296 -31.85 45.08 -20.00
N PHE A 297 -31.53 45.64 -18.84
CA PHE A 297 -32.49 46.27 -17.93
C PHE A 297 -32.24 47.77 -17.82
N LYS A 298 -32.95 48.58 -18.59
CA LYS A 298 -32.80 50.05 -18.61
C LYS A 298 -33.37 50.75 -17.39
N ASP A 299 -34.43 50.19 -16.78
CA ASP A 299 -35.12 50.78 -15.63
C ASP A 299 -34.78 49.98 -14.37
N GLU A 300 -34.45 50.68 -13.28
CA GLU A 300 -34.11 50.07 -11.98
C GLU A 300 -35.31 49.40 -11.29
N THR A 301 -36.53 49.64 -11.75
CA THR A 301 -37.79 49.16 -11.16
C THR A 301 -38.42 47.99 -11.90
N THR A 302 -37.99 47.69 -13.12
CA THR A 302 -38.56 46.61 -13.93
C THR A 302 -38.10 45.24 -13.48
N PRO A 303 -39.00 44.32 -13.11
CA PRO A 303 -38.64 42.95 -12.81
C PRO A 303 -38.04 42.25 -14.03
N GLY A 304 -37.02 41.41 -13.80
CA GLY A 304 -36.36 40.65 -14.85
C GLY A 304 -35.73 39.37 -14.38
N SER A 305 -35.27 38.59 -15.33
CA SER A 305 -34.50 37.36 -15.00
C SER A 305 -33.29 37.19 -15.91
N ILE A 306 -32.21 36.71 -15.32
CA ILE A 306 -30.99 36.28 -16.02
C ILE A 306 -30.87 34.76 -15.90
N GLY A 307 -30.88 34.08 -17.04
CA GLY A 307 -30.62 32.65 -17.12
C GLY A 307 -29.14 32.38 -17.38
N VAL A 308 -28.53 31.46 -16.61
CA VAL A 308 -27.21 30.93 -16.90
C VAL A 308 -27.30 29.41 -17.00
N LYS A 309 -26.95 28.89 -18.16
CA LYS A 309 -26.88 27.46 -18.41
C LYS A 309 -25.47 27.06 -18.76
N MET A 310 -25.00 25.96 -18.13
CA MET A 310 -23.71 25.38 -18.40
C MET A 310 -23.85 23.88 -18.62
N SER A 311 -23.30 23.40 -19.73
CA SER A 311 -23.29 21.98 -20.07
C SER A 311 -21.99 21.59 -20.76
N GLN A 312 -21.68 20.27 -20.79
CA GLN A 312 -20.48 19.78 -21.40
C GLN A 312 -20.73 18.62 -22.38
N PRO A 313 -21.48 18.83 -23.47
CA PRO A 313 -21.65 17.81 -24.48
C PRO A 313 -20.34 17.52 -25.20
N ASP A 314 -20.05 16.24 -25.43
CA ASP A 314 -18.86 15.79 -26.16
C ASP A 314 -17.51 16.39 -25.67
N GLY A 315 -17.45 16.74 -24.40
CA GLY A 315 -16.24 17.32 -23.77
C GLY A 315 -16.04 18.82 -24.02
N HIS A 316 -16.98 19.49 -24.72
CA HIS A 316 -16.94 20.91 -24.96
C HIS A 316 -17.79 21.67 -23.94
N LEU A 317 -17.17 22.62 -23.24
CA LEU A 317 -17.89 23.51 -22.32
C LEU A 317 -18.73 24.50 -23.11
N ILE A 318 -20.06 24.47 -22.89
CA ILE A 318 -21.01 25.43 -23.42
C ILE A 318 -21.52 26.26 -22.26
N ILE A 319 -21.41 27.59 -22.41
CA ILE A 319 -21.92 28.57 -21.46
C ILE A 319 -22.94 29.43 -22.19
N GLU A 320 -24.18 29.41 -21.74
CA GLU A 320 -25.28 30.18 -22.31
C GLU A 320 -25.81 31.15 -21.24
N VAL A 321 -25.78 32.43 -21.53
CA VAL A 321 -26.36 33.47 -20.69
C VAL A 321 -27.53 34.11 -21.47
N SER A 322 -28.69 34.14 -20.86
CA SER A 322 -29.93 34.69 -21.43
C SER A 322 -30.55 35.70 -20.48
N ASP A 323 -31.19 36.71 -21.01
CA ASP A 323 -31.99 37.69 -20.28
C ASP A 323 -33.35 37.89 -20.91
N ASP A 324 -34.31 38.40 -20.13
CA ASP A 324 -35.65 38.77 -20.59
C ASP A 324 -35.83 40.31 -20.68
N GLY A 325 -34.74 41.02 -20.90
CA GLY A 325 -34.70 42.47 -21.00
C GLY A 325 -35.05 43.01 -22.37
N VAL A 326 -34.60 44.22 -22.69
CA VAL A 326 -34.98 44.97 -23.92
C VAL A 326 -34.39 44.40 -25.22
N GLY A 327 -33.50 43.39 -25.13
CA GLY A 327 -32.80 42.80 -26.28
C GLY A 327 -31.68 43.72 -26.82
N MET A 328 -30.87 43.16 -27.75
CA MET A 328 -29.83 43.91 -28.45
C MET A 328 -30.38 44.56 -29.73
N ASP A 329 -30.21 45.88 -29.86
CA ASP A 329 -30.42 46.55 -31.13
C ASP A 329 -29.39 46.04 -32.14
N GLY A 330 -29.81 45.60 -33.35
CA GLY A 330 -29.00 44.90 -34.35
C GLY A 330 -27.78 45.68 -34.90
N ASN A 331 -27.33 46.74 -34.26
CA ASN A 331 -26.14 47.55 -34.56
C ASN A 331 -25.10 47.55 -33.45
N ALA A 332 -24.89 46.41 -32.80
CA ALA A 332 -23.76 46.28 -31.88
C ALA A 332 -22.45 46.35 -32.67
N GLY A 333 -21.83 47.52 -32.68
CA GLY A 333 -20.60 47.78 -33.40
C GLY A 333 -19.47 46.87 -32.92
N ASP A 334 -18.60 46.56 -33.86
CA ASP A 334 -17.40 45.68 -33.81
C ASP A 334 -16.33 46.09 -32.75
N GLY A 335 -16.74 46.85 -31.72
CA GLY A 335 -15.89 47.57 -30.80
C GLY A 335 -15.94 47.19 -29.32
N SER A 336 -16.85 46.30 -28.87
CA SER A 336 -16.87 45.91 -27.46
C SER A 336 -15.82 44.84 -27.20
N PHE A 337 -14.93 45.15 -26.26
CA PHE A 337 -13.81 44.27 -25.86
C PHE A 337 -14.30 42.88 -25.37
N GLY A 338 -15.52 42.78 -24.87
CA GLY A 338 -16.16 41.52 -24.44
C GLY A 338 -16.33 40.50 -25.58
N MET A 339 -16.72 40.94 -26.77
CA MET A 339 -16.86 40.08 -27.97
C MET A 339 -15.53 39.63 -28.58
N ARG A 340 -14.40 40.21 -28.18
CA ARG A 340 -13.04 39.78 -28.59
C ARG A 340 -12.42 38.73 -27.69
N LEU A 341 -13.04 38.42 -26.56
CA LEU A 341 -12.54 37.42 -25.57
C LEU A 341 -13.22 36.05 -25.78
N ILE A 342 -14.32 35.96 -26.51
CA ILE A 342 -15.02 34.77 -26.92
C ILE A 342 -14.52 34.34 -28.31
#